data_9735985883a268993dab8719477c5138
#
_entry.id   9735985883a268993dab8719477c5138
#
_cell.length_a   1.000
_cell.length_b   1.000
_cell.length_c   1.000
_cell.angle_alpha   90.00
_cell.angle_beta   90.00
_cell.angle_gamma   90.00
#
_symmetry.space_group_name_H-M   'P 1'
#
loop_
_entity.id
_entity.type
_entity.pdbx_description
1 polymer ?
#
loop_
_entity_poly.entity_id
_entity_poly.type
_entity_poly.pdbx_seq_one_letter_code
_entity_poly.pdbx_strand_id
1 'polypeptide(L)'
;MGALVTKRRLQAALALTLLACSGLTGCSGSQEQGTSSSAGSKAAVTAGARAKTATATAKASSKAKGTGTSTATGTPTATASPTITMTPELEASKKRALATPPPPKPELITVNSDDGAIATAKYWVQLHYYIYTTGKVEEYKALCSGDESTAVSPVNYATRNHARGGWTDPVTVKFTKAFRRDDFKDTVVIQVDFEREAYTVYSGNGATEYFPKQSRWAGVKLEYNGTQWIVKEAVNHER
;
A
#
# COMPACT_ATOMS: atom_id res chain seq x y z
N MET A 1 6.91 -16.67 33.13
CA MET A 1 6.88 -15.22 32.83
C MET A 1 6.68 -15.08 31.33
N GLY A 2 5.44 -14.82 30.92
CA GLY A 2 5.05 -14.77 29.49
C GLY A 2 5.24 -13.37 28.92
N ALA A 3 6.02 -13.27 27.86
CA ALA A 3 6.16 -12.04 27.10
C ALA A 3 5.02 -11.94 26.10
N LEU A 4 4.14 -10.98 26.29
CA LEU A 4 3.10 -10.58 25.34
C LEU A 4 3.77 -9.96 24.11
N VAL A 5 3.75 -10.68 23.00
CA VAL A 5 4.13 -10.11 21.69
C VAL A 5 2.95 -9.29 21.17
N THR A 6 3.06 -7.99 21.29
CA THR A 6 2.09 -7.02 20.78
C THR A 6 2.12 -7.04 19.24
N LYS A 7 1.12 -7.63 18.62
CA LYS A 7 0.85 -7.54 17.18
C LYS A 7 0.57 -6.09 16.82
N ARG A 8 1.56 -5.36 16.35
CA ARG A 8 1.34 -4.09 15.64
C ARG A 8 0.80 -4.41 14.25
N ARG A 9 -0.51 -4.39 14.12
CA ARG A 9 -1.19 -4.34 12.82
C ARG A 9 -0.89 -2.96 12.22
N LEU A 10 -0.14 -2.92 11.14
CA LEU A 10 -0.14 -1.76 10.25
C LEU A 10 -1.50 -1.76 9.55
N GLN A 11 -2.46 -1.08 10.16
CA GLN A 11 -3.68 -0.66 9.49
C GLN A 11 -3.36 0.64 8.76
N ALA A 12 -3.14 0.56 7.46
CA ALA A 12 -3.31 1.71 6.58
C ALA A 12 -4.81 1.96 6.50
N ALA A 13 -5.29 2.91 7.31
CA ALA A 13 -6.66 3.39 7.24
C ALA A 13 -6.81 4.28 6.01
N LEU A 14 -7.33 3.72 4.93
CA LEU A 14 -7.93 4.51 3.87
C LEU A 14 -9.31 4.92 4.37
N ALA A 15 -9.45 6.16 4.86
CA ALA A 15 -10.73 6.74 5.23
C ALA A 15 -11.54 7.00 3.95
N LEU A 16 -12.37 6.04 3.56
CA LEU A 16 -13.46 6.30 2.61
C LEU A 16 -14.58 7.00 3.38
N THR A 17 -14.69 8.30 3.20
CA THR A 17 -15.82 9.11 3.67
C THR A 17 -17.05 8.72 2.86
N LEU A 18 -17.89 7.86 3.41
CA LEU A 18 -19.26 7.62 2.94
C LEU A 18 -20.12 8.80 3.39
N LEU A 19 -20.43 9.71 2.47
CA LEU A 19 -21.51 10.68 2.64
C LEU A 19 -22.85 9.93 2.51
N ALA A 20 -23.45 9.60 3.63
CA ALA A 20 -24.83 9.14 3.68
C ALA A 20 -25.77 10.34 3.49
N CYS A 21 -26.36 10.50 2.30
CA CYS A 21 -27.53 11.34 2.09
C CYS A 21 -28.77 10.58 2.54
N SER A 22 -29.23 10.91 3.74
CA SER A 22 -30.57 10.50 4.22
C SER A 22 -31.63 11.34 3.52
N GLY A 23 -32.39 10.71 2.64
CA GLY A 23 -33.56 11.27 2.02
C GLY A 23 -34.74 11.35 3.00
N LEU A 24 -35.37 12.51 3.09
CA LEU A 24 -36.66 12.69 3.67
C LEU A 24 -37.69 12.83 2.55
N THR A 25 -38.66 11.94 2.58
CA THR A 25 -39.90 11.96 1.84
C THR A 25 -40.72 13.18 2.16
N GLY A 26 -41.29 13.81 1.12
CA GLY A 26 -42.32 14.83 1.26
C GLY A 26 -43.08 15.01 -0.05
N CYS A 27 -44.35 14.66 -0.02
CA CYS A 27 -45.30 14.66 -1.11
C CYS A 27 -45.78 16.07 -1.54
N SER A 28 -46.18 16.11 -2.81
CA SER A 28 -47.36 16.82 -3.35
C SER A 28 -47.31 18.31 -3.59
N GLY A 29 -47.72 18.73 -4.80
CA GLY A 29 -48.32 20.02 -5.07
C GLY A 29 -47.90 20.63 -6.40
N SER A 30 -48.86 20.66 -7.28
CA SER A 30 -49.04 21.17 -8.63
C SER A 30 -48.59 22.62 -8.88
N GLN A 31 -48.24 22.87 -10.15
CA GLN A 31 -48.49 24.06 -11.02
C GLN A 31 -47.98 25.44 -10.51
N GLU A 32 -47.30 26.19 -11.30
CA GLU A 32 -47.61 27.02 -12.45
C GLU A 32 -46.41 27.91 -12.84
N GLN A 33 -46.40 28.22 -14.08
CA GLN A 33 -45.73 29.19 -14.91
C GLN A 33 -45.40 30.55 -14.27
N GLY A 34 -44.24 31.11 -14.63
CA GLY A 34 -43.96 32.52 -14.37
C GLY A 34 -42.56 32.95 -14.82
N THR A 35 -42.54 33.57 -15.97
CA THR A 35 -41.45 34.28 -16.63
C THR A 35 -40.86 35.44 -15.82
N SER A 36 -39.66 35.83 -16.13
CA SER A 36 -39.07 37.18 -16.16
C SER A 36 -37.97 37.53 -15.19
N SER A 37 -36.84 37.68 -15.78
CA SER A 37 -35.99 38.90 -15.85
C SER A 37 -35.39 39.55 -14.61
N SER A 38 -34.12 39.76 -14.76
CA SER A 38 -33.42 41.03 -14.56
C SER A 38 -32.64 41.30 -13.30
N ALA A 39 -31.37 41.37 -13.55
CA ALA A 39 -30.45 42.43 -13.14
C ALA A 39 -30.09 42.72 -11.68
N GLY A 40 -28.82 42.68 -11.41
CA GLY A 40 -28.18 43.90 -10.95
C GLY A 40 -27.56 43.89 -9.56
N SER A 41 -26.31 44.26 -9.58
CA SER A 41 -25.55 45.06 -8.60
C SER A 41 -24.86 44.26 -7.46
N LYS A 42 -23.56 44.15 -7.50
CA LYS A 42 -22.44 45.07 -7.16
C LYS A 42 -22.39 45.55 -5.68
N ALA A 43 -21.17 45.45 -5.25
CA ALA A 43 -20.51 46.15 -4.14
C ALA A 43 -20.48 45.40 -2.81
N ALA A 44 -19.41 45.30 -2.12
CA ALA A 44 -18.06 45.81 -2.02
C ALA A 44 -17.65 45.73 -0.53
N VAL A 45 -16.38 45.29 -0.34
CA VAL A 45 -15.41 45.84 0.63
C VAL A 45 -15.72 45.90 2.13
N THR A 46 -14.87 45.30 2.95
CA THR A 46 -13.99 45.88 3.98
C THR A 46 -13.40 44.75 4.83
N ALA A 47 -12.17 44.46 4.85
CA ALA A 47 -10.97 44.96 5.52
C ALA A 47 -11.08 45.15 7.05
N GLY A 48 -10.20 44.53 7.79
CA GLY A 48 -9.90 44.77 9.20
C GLY A 48 -9.20 43.54 9.81
N ALA A 49 -7.95 43.41 9.85
CA ALA A 49 -6.87 44.05 10.58
C ALA A 49 -6.70 43.58 12.04
N ARG A 50 -5.62 42.84 12.28
CA ARG A 50 -4.59 43.08 13.30
C ARG A 50 -4.86 42.76 14.79
N ALA A 51 -4.02 41.92 15.36
CA ALA A 51 -3.18 42.09 16.58
C ALA A 51 -2.51 40.75 16.88
N LYS A 52 -1.27 40.56 16.89
CA LYS A 52 -0.06 41.00 17.61
C LYS A 52 -0.05 40.69 19.11
N THR A 53 1.03 40.02 19.49
CA THR A 53 1.79 40.02 20.75
C THR A 53 1.33 38.97 21.79
N ALA A 54 2.19 38.26 22.51
CA ALA A 54 3.53 38.54 23.00
C ALA A 54 4.25 37.26 23.51
N THR A 55 5.50 37.34 23.53
CA THR A 55 6.60 36.67 24.16
C THR A 55 6.42 36.40 25.67
N ALA A 56 6.89 35.24 26.12
CA ALA A 56 7.43 35.11 27.49
C ALA A 56 8.55 34.04 27.59
N THR A 57 9.70 34.54 27.83
CA THR A 57 10.95 33.88 28.19
C THR A 57 10.90 33.49 29.64
N ALA A 58 11.27 32.26 30.00
CA ALA A 58 11.71 31.95 31.34
C ALA A 58 12.91 31.00 31.33
N LYS A 59 14.00 31.52 31.78
CA LYS A 59 15.32 30.95 31.97
C LYS A 59 15.39 30.52 33.46
N ALA A 60 15.74 29.29 33.72
CA ALA A 60 16.24 28.89 35.05
C ALA A 60 17.39 27.91 34.90
N SER A 61 18.50 28.37 35.34
CA SER A 61 19.80 27.69 35.51
C SER A 61 19.83 26.99 36.86
N SER A 62 20.28 25.74 36.92
CA SER A 62 20.87 25.22 38.14
C SER A 62 22.00 24.24 37.81
N LYS A 63 23.14 24.62 38.27
CA LYS A 63 24.45 24.03 38.22
C LYS A 63 24.59 23.02 39.38
N ALA A 64 24.89 21.78 39.05
CA ALA A 64 25.44 20.85 40.03
C ALA A 64 26.66 20.15 39.45
N LYS A 65 27.77 20.37 40.11
CA LYS A 65 29.10 19.83 39.89
C LYS A 65 29.20 18.47 40.58
N GLY A 66 29.48 17.42 39.79
CA GLY A 66 29.79 16.09 40.30
C GLY A 66 30.94 15.49 39.49
N THR A 67 32.11 15.53 40.04
CA THR A 67 33.33 14.90 39.52
C THR A 67 33.24 13.40 39.76
N GLY A 68 33.23 12.61 38.71
CA GLY A 68 33.31 11.16 38.79
C GLY A 68 33.94 10.62 37.50
N THR A 69 35.25 10.51 37.53
CA THR A 69 36.07 9.82 36.54
C THR A 69 35.76 8.31 36.60
N SER A 70 35.14 7.77 35.54
CA SER A 70 35.15 6.32 35.27
C SER A 70 35.31 6.12 33.78
N THR A 71 36.54 5.91 33.41
CA THR A 71 36.93 5.44 32.07
C THR A 71 36.50 3.97 31.98
N ALA A 72 35.34 3.73 31.33
CA ALA A 72 35.00 2.41 30.84
C ALA A 72 34.87 2.53 29.32
N THR A 73 35.98 2.27 28.65
CA THR A 73 36.02 2.02 27.20
C THR A 73 35.31 0.68 26.92
N GLY A 74 33.98 0.71 26.93
CA GLY A 74 33.16 -0.39 26.41
C GLY A 74 33.06 -0.25 24.91
N THR A 75 33.89 -0.98 24.20
CA THR A 75 33.70 -1.26 22.76
C THR A 75 32.27 -1.76 22.58
N PRO A 76 31.42 -1.12 21.79
CA PRO A 76 30.10 -1.67 21.49
C PRO A 76 30.30 -3.00 20.76
N THR A 77 30.08 -4.11 21.45
CA THR A 77 29.96 -5.43 20.84
C THR A 77 28.80 -5.34 19.89
N ALA A 78 29.07 -5.31 18.59
CA ALA A 78 28.06 -5.39 17.55
C ALA A 78 27.27 -6.69 17.77
N THR A 79 26.05 -6.56 18.31
CA THR A 79 25.13 -7.68 18.43
C THR A 79 24.86 -8.18 17.02
N ALA A 80 25.38 -9.35 16.68
CA ALA A 80 25.12 -9.99 15.40
C ALA A 80 23.62 -10.10 15.22
N SER A 81 23.10 -9.53 14.15
CA SER A 81 21.68 -9.69 13.78
C SER A 81 21.42 -11.18 13.61
N PRO A 82 20.32 -11.73 14.15
CA PRO A 82 19.98 -13.13 13.97
C PRO A 82 19.92 -13.46 12.49
N THR A 83 20.68 -14.45 12.06
CA THR A 83 20.72 -14.95 10.69
C THR A 83 19.98 -16.28 10.64
N ILE A 84 19.24 -16.55 9.55
CA ILE A 84 18.61 -17.85 9.35
C ILE A 84 19.69 -18.93 9.31
N THR A 85 19.60 -19.93 10.20
CA THR A 85 20.45 -21.11 10.11
C THR A 85 19.98 -21.95 8.91
N MET A 86 20.78 -21.99 7.85
CA MET A 86 20.45 -22.70 6.63
C MET A 86 20.58 -24.21 6.81
N THR A 87 19.48 -24.93 6.53
CA THR A 87 19.48 -26.39 6.37
C THR A 87 19.39 -26.74 4.88
N PRO A 88 19.70 -27.97 4.48
CA PRO A 88 19.57 -28.41 3.07
C PRO A 88 18.16 -28.15 2.50
N GLU A 89 17.11 -28.32 3.31
CA GLU A 89 15.72 -28.08 2.93
C GLU A 89 15.45 -26.59 2.67
N LEU A 90 15.97 -25.71 3.55
CA LEU A 90 15.86 -24.27 3.40
C LEU A 90 16.64 -23.75 2.19
N GLU A 91 17.82 -24.31 1.93
CA GLU A 91 18.60 -24.00 0.73
C GLU A 91 17.85 -24.41 -0.55
N ALA A 92 17.25 -25.60 -0.56
CA ALA A 92 16.43 -26.06 -1.67
C ALA A 92 15.18 -25.19 -1.86
N SER A 93 14.51 -24.77 -0.76
CA SER A 93 13.37 -23.84 -0.80
C SER A 93 13.78 -22.51 -1.42
N LYS A 94 14.85 -21.91 -0.91
CA LYS A 94 15.37 -20.62 -1.42
C LYS A 94 15.74 -20.73 -2.91
N LYS A 95 16.41 -21.80 -3.32
CA LYS A 95 16.75 -22.03 -4.72
C LYS A 95 15.50 -22.10 -5.61
N ARG A 96 14.45 -22.82 -5.19
CA ARG A 96 13.18 -22.86 -5.93
C ARG A 96 12.53 -21.48 -6.02
N ALA A 97 12.49 -20.73 -4.91
CA ALA A 97 11.94 -19.39 -4.88
C ALA A 97 12.65 -18.46 -5.88
N LEU A 98 13.98 -18.40 -5.82
CA LEU A 98 14.77 -17.51 -6.69
C LEU A 98 14.74 -17.93 -8.16
N ALA A 99 14.46 -19.21 -8.45
CA ALA A 99 14.32 -19.75 -9.80
C ALA A 99 12.90 -19.60 -10.38
N THR A 100 11.94 -19.04 -9.61
CA THR A 100 10.57 -18.81 -10.08
C THR A 100 10.59 -17.94 -11.34
N PRO A 101 9.98 -18.38 -12.46
CA PRO A 101 9.90 -17.57 -13.67
C PRO A 101 8.98 -16.36 -13.47
N PRO A 102 9.21 -15.26 -14.19
CA PRO A 102 8.28 -14.12 -14.15
C PRO A 102 6.91 -14.55 -14.67
N PRO A 103 5.83 -13.99 -14.13
CA PRO A 103 4.50 -14.19 -14.67
C PRO A 103 4.45 -13.67 -16.12
N PRO A 104 3.72 -14.34 -17.02
CA PRO A 104 3.62 -13.91 -18.41
C PRO A 104 2.94 -12.54 -18.50
N LYS A 105 3.61 -11.60 -19.17
CA LYS A 105 3.04 -10.27 -19.44
C LYS A 105 1.87 -10.41 -20.41
N PRO A 106 0.66 -9.92 -20.06
CA PRO A 106 -0.49 -10.06 -20.95
C PRO A 106 -0.37 -9.13 -22.17
N GLU A 107 -0.70 -9.62 -23.35
CA GLU A 107 -0.70 -8.82 -24.58
C GLU A 107 -1.73 -7.68 -24.49
N LEU A 108 -2.87 -7.92 -23.84
CA LEU A 108 -3.94 -6.94 -23.65
C LEU A 108 -3.55 -5.71 -22.82
N ILE A 109 -2.39 -5.72 -22.16
CA ILE A 109 -1.91 -4.57 -21.37
C ILE A 109 -1.79 -3.28 -22.21
N THR A 110 -1.59 -3.41 -23.52
CA THR A 110 -1.47 -2.29 -24.47
C THR A 110 -2.79 -1.88 -25.09
N VAL A 111 -3.89 -2.58 -24.79
CA VAL A 111 -5.21 -2.30 -25.35
C VAL A 111 -6.02 -1.44 -24.38
N ASN A 112 -6.44 -0.26 -24.81
CA ASN A 112 -7.29 0.63 -24.02
C ASN A 112 -8.74 0.12 -23.99
N SER A 113 -9.00 -0.89 -23.18
CA SER A 113 -10.29 -1.54 -22.97
C SER A 113 -10.43 -2.06 -21.55
N ASP A 114 -11.64 -2.40 -21.13
CA ASP A 114 -11.87 -3.02 -19.81
C ASP A 114 -11.16 -4.38 -19.69
N ASP A 115 -11.10 -5.16 -20.77
CA ASP A 115 -10.33 -6.42 -20.79
C ASP A 115 -8.83 -6.17 -20.60
N GLY A 116 -8.29 -5.11 -21.20
CA GLY A 116 -6.91 -4.69 -21.01
C GLY A 116 -6.63 -4.28 -19.56
N ALA A 117 -7.53 -3.52 -18.97
CA ALA A 117 -7.45 -3.13 -17.55
C ALA A 117 -7.54 -4.36 -16.62
N ILE A 118 -8.46 -5.29 -16.90
CA ILE A 118 -8.62 -6.55 -16.14
C ILE A 118 -7.36 -7.41 -16.24
N ALA A 119 -6.80 -7.57 -17.43
CA ALA A 119 -5.57 -8.32 -17.66
C ALA A 119 -4.40 -7.72 -16.87
N THR A 120 -4.29 -6.38 -16.88
CA THR A 120 -3.27 -5.64 -16.15
C THR A 120 -3.42 -5.79 -14.63
N ALA A 121 -4.64 -5.72 -14.10
CA ALA A 121 -4.90 -5.90 -12.67
C ALA A 121 -4.52 -7.32 -12.19
N LYS A 122 -4.86 -8.35 -12.96
CA LYS A 122 -4.44 -9.73 -12.67
C LYS A 122 -2.91 -9.88 -12.71
N TYR A 123 -2.27 -9.27 -13.69
CA TYR A 123 -0.81 -9.28 -13.83
C TYR A 123 -0.13 -8.58 -12.63
N TRP A 124 -0.68 -7.45 -12.18
CA TRP A 124 -0.21 -6.79 -10.97
C TRP A 124 -0.25 -7.69 -9.74
N VAL A 125 -1.37 -8.44 -9.53
CA VAL A 125 -1.48 -9.39 -8.41
C VAL A 125 -0.37 -10.44 -8.47
N GLN A 126 -0.08 -10.99 -9.65
CA GLN A 126 0.98 -11.98 -9.84
C GLN A 126 2.37 -11.39 -9.59
N LEU A 127 2.65 -10.20 -10.13
CA LEU A 127 3.92 -9.50 -9.92
C LEU A 127 4.14 -9.12 -8.45
N HIS A 128 3.07 -8.76 -7.73
CA HIS A 128 3.14 -8.42 -6.31
C HIS A 128 3.72 -9.58 -5.48
N TYR A 129 3.30 -10.81 -5.72
CA TYR A 129 3.90 -11.99 -5.06
C TYR A 129 5.25 -12.35 -5.65
N TYR A 130 5.45 -12.19 -6.94
CA TYR A 130 6.70 -12.50 -7.63
C TYR A 130 7.90 -11.69 -7.07
N ILE A 131 7.72 -10.40 -6.80
CA ILE A 131 8.80 -9.58 -6.24
C ILE A 131 9.22 -10.03 -4.84
N TYR A 132 8.29 -10.51 -4.01
CA TYR A 132 8.62 -11.05 -2.70
C TYR A 132 9.30 -12.41 -2.78
N THR A 133 8.94 -13.21 -3.76
CA THR A 133 9.56 -14.53 -3.98
C THR A 133 10.98 -14.42 -4.52
N THR A 134 11.21 -13.54 -5.50
CA THR A 134 12.47 -13.52 -6.27
C THR A 134 13.38 -12.33 -6.00
N GLY A 135 12.85 -11.23 -5.46
CA GLY A 135 13.55 -9.95 -5.33
C GLY A 135 13.69 -9.18 -6.65
N LYS A 136 13.18 -9.69 -7.77
CA LYS A 136 13.27 -9.06 -9.09
C LYS A 136 12.13 -8.05 -9.24
N VAL A 137 12.42 -6.77 -9.12
CA VAL A 137 11.42 -5.70 -8.97
C VAL A 137 11.19 -4.86 -10.23
N GLU A 138 11.94 -5.08 -11.31
CA GLU A 138 11.97 -4.19 -12.47
C GLU A 138 10.62 -4.12 -13.18
N GLU A 139 9.99 -5.27 -13.45
CA GLU A 139 8.67 -5.34 -14.10
C GLU A 139 7.58 -4.69 -13.23
N TYR A 140 7.63 -4.91 -11.91
CA TYR A 140 6.69 -4.30 -10.98
C TYR A 140 6.83 -2.78 -10.99
N LYS A 141 8.06 -2.25 -10.97
CA LYS A 141 8.36 -0.82 -11.06
C LYS A 141 7.89 -0.20 -12.37
N ALA A 142 8.05 -0.93 -13.48
CA ALA A 142 7.60 -0.47 -14.79
C ALA A 142 6.06 -0.43 -14.90
N LEU A 143 5.37 -1.30 -14.15
CA LEU A 143 3.91 -1.38 -14.15
C LEU A 143 3.26 -0.36 -13.21
N CYS A 144 3.93 0.02 -12.13
CA CYS A 144 3.38 0.87 -11.06
C CYS A 144 3.98 2.27 -11.11
N SER A 145 3.13 3.29 -11.15
CA SER A 145 3.53 4.70 -10.99
C SER A 145 2.69 5.40 -9.91
N GLY A 146 2.30 4.64 -8.91
CA GLY A 146 1.39 5.08 -7.86
C GLY A 146 2.09 5.69 -6.65
N ASP A 147 1.35 5.70 -5.55
CA ASP A 147 1.77 6.20 -4.25
C ASP A 147 2.81 5.30 -3.57
N GLU A 148 3.24 5.73 -2.37
CA GLU A 148 4.20 5.01 -1.54
C GLU A 148 3.75 3.57 -1.25
N SER A 149 2.47 3.34 -0.98
CA SER A 149 1.94 2.03 -0.61
C SER A 149 1.91 1.05 -1.77
N THR A 150 1.65 1.54 -2.98
CA THR A 150 1.50 0.70 -4.19
C THR A 150 2.81 0.51 -4.94
N ALA A 151 3.58 1.59 -5.15
CA ALA A 151 4.75 1.55 -6.02
C ALA A 151 6.07 1.39 -5.25
N VAL A 152 6.21 2.00 -4.08
CA VAL A 152 7.50 2.15 -3.40
C VAL A 152 7.69 1.13 -2.27
N SER A 153 6.74 1.03 -1.34
CA SER A 153 6.88 0.18 -0.16
C SER A 153 7.04 -1.32 -0.47
N PRO A 154 6.30 -1.92 -1.43
CA PRO A 154 6.49 -3.32 -1.80
C PRO A 154 7.89 -3.58 -2.36
N VAL A 155 8.38 -2.68 -3.23
CA VAL A 155 9.72 -2.76 -3.82
C VAL A 155 10.79 -2.66 -2.74
N ASN A 156 10.68 -1.68 -1.85
CA ASN A 156 11.63 -1.48 -0.75
C ASN A 156 11.66 -2.67 0.21
N TYR A 157 10.50 -3.25 0.51
CA TYR A 157 10.42 -4.44 1.36
C TYR A 157 11.11 -5.64 0.68
N ALA A 158 10.74 -5.95 -0.57
CA ALA A 158 11.32 -7.07 -1.31
C ALA A 158 12.84 -6.92 -1.41
N THR A 159 13.33 -5.77 -1.85
CA THR A 159 14.76 -5.48 -2.00
C THR A 159 15.51 -5.65 -0.67
N ARG A 160 15.01 -5.07 0.43
CA ARG A 160 15.66 -5.19 1.74
C ARG A 160 15.66 -6.60 2.28
N ASN A 161 14.56 -7.35 2.10
CA ASN A 161 14.48 -8.73 2.57
C ASN A 161 15.48 -9.61 1.84
N HIS A 162 15.54 -9.54 0.52
CA HIS A 162 16.46 -10.29 -0.30
C HIS A 162 17.92 -9.90 -0.06
N ALA A 163 18.24 -8.62 0.10
CA ALA A 163 19.58 -8.13 0.41
C ALA A 163 20.11 -8.69 1.75
N ARG A 164 19.22 -9.05 2.68
CA ARG A 164 19.55 -9.68 3.96
C ARG A 164 19.50 -11.22 3.90
N GLY A 165 19.34 -11.79 2.73
CA GLY A 165 19.27 -13.24 2.53
C GLY A 165 17.92 -13.88 2.73
N GLY A 166 16.86 -13.10 2.99
CA GLY A 166 15.47 -13.58 3.09
C GLY A 166 14.86 -13.93 1.72
N TRP A 167 13.74 -14.62 1.73
CA TRP A 167 12.92 -14.96 0.55
C TRP A 167 11.48 -15.29 0.96
N THR A 168 10.61 -15.45 -0.01
CA THR A 168 9.25 -15.97 0.18
C THR A 168 9.08 -17.21 -0.69
N ASP A 169 8.43 -18.26 -0.19
CA ASP A 169 8.07 -19.42 -1.01
C ASP A 169 7.29 -18.98 -2.27
N PRO A 170 7.37 -19.73 -3.38
CA PRO A 170 6.57 -19.44 -4.56
C PRO A 170 5.08 -19.40 -4.22
N VAL A 171 4.41 -18.29 -4.54
CA VAL A 171 3.01 -18.07 -4.23
C VAL A 171 2.16 -18.33 -5.46
N THR A 172 1.23 -19.30 -5.35
CA THR A 172 0.25 -19.57 -6.40
C THR A 172 -1.03 -18.79 -6.13
N VAL A 173 -1.53 -18.10 -7.15
CA VAL A 173 -2.83 -17.42 -7.13
C VAL A 173 -3.74 -17.99 -8.20
N LYS A 174 -5.01 -18.24 -7.83
CA LYS A 174 -6.07 -18.70 -8.73
C LYS A 174 -7.14 -17.63 -8.78
N PHE A 175 -7.26 -16.94 -9.91
CA PHE A 175 -8.30 -15.93 -10.08
C PHE A 175 -9.67 -16.59 -10.18
N THR A 176 -10.64 -16.07 -9.42
CA THR A 176 -12.02 -16.56 -9.39
C THR A 176 -12.97 -15.60 -10.09
N LYS A 177 -12.73 -14.29 -9.99
CA LYS A 177 -13.51 -13.24 -10.65
C LYS A 177 -12.63 -12.02 -10.90
N ALA A 178 -12.90 -11.27 -11.97
CA ALA A 178 -12.35 -9.94 -12.17
C ALA A 178 -13.33 -9.11 -12.99
N PHE A 179 -13.55 -7.86 -12.60
CA PHE A 179 -14.50 -6.97 -13.23
C PHE A 179 -14.18 -5.51 -12.93
N ARG A 180 -14.61 -4.62 -13.81
CA ARG A 180 -14.60 -3.18 -13.57
C ARG A 180 -15.69 -2.83 -12.56
N ARG A 181 -15.35 -1.95 -11.63
CA ARG A 181 -16.29 -1.43 -10.63
C ARG A 181 -17.04 -0.23 -11.19
N ASP A 182 -18.37 -0.29 -11.15
CA ASP A 182 -19.27 0.74 -11.71
C ASP A 182 -19.49 1.92 -10.76
N ASP A 183 -19.14 1.76 -9.49
CA ASP A 183 -19.23 2.80 -8.46
C ASP A 183 -18.13 3.88 -8.59
N PHE A 184 -17.13 3.66 -9.44
CA PHE A 184 -16.06 4.62 -9.75
C PHE A 184 -16.22 5.15 -11.18
N LYS A 185 -17.02 6.21 -11.36
CA LYS A 185 -17.38 6.71 -12.71
C LYS A 185 -16.23 7.38 -13.46
N ASP A 186 -15.37 8.12 -12.73
CA ASP A 186 -14.31 8.94 -13.33
C ASP A 186 -12.94 8.25 -13.35
N THR A 187 -12.86 7.03 -12.83
CA THR A 187 -11.61 6.27 -12.75
C THR A 187 -11.84 4.80 -13.08
N VAL A 188 -10.84 4.16 -13.67
CA VAL A 188 -10.89 2.73 -13.92
C VAL A 188 -10.39 2.00 -12.68
N VAL A 189 -11.30 1.34 -11.98
CA VAL A 189 -11.00 0.48 -10.85
C VAL A 189 -11.44 -0.95 -11.17
N ILE A 190 -10.49 -1.87 -11.12
CA ILE A 190 -10.75 -3.30 -11.32
C ILE A 190 -10.71 -4.00 -9.97
N GLN A 191 -11.77 -4.75 -9.68
CA GLN A 191 -11.74 -5.71 -8.58
C GLN A 191 -11.33 -7.08 -9.11
N VAL A 192 -10.34 -7.68 -8.46
CA VAL A 192 -9.85 -9.03 -8.75
C VAL A 192 -10.02 -9.89 -7.51
N ASP A 193 -10.85 -10.92 -7.61
CA ASP A 193 -11.06 -11.92 -6.57
C ASP A 193 -10.19 -13.14 -6.87
N PHE A 194 -9.49 -13.66 -5.87
CA PHE A 194 -8.59 -14.79 -6.04
C PHE A 194 -8.40 -15.62 -4.78
N GLU A 195 -8.06 -16.87 -4.96
CA GLU A 195 -7.52 -17.73 -3.94
C GLU A 195 -6.00 -17.67 -3.98
N ARG A 196 -5.39 -17.48 -2.83
CA ARG A 196 -3.95 -17.54 -2.65
C ARG A 196 -3.61 -18.78 -1.85
N GLU A 197 -2.75 -19.64 -2.39
CA GLU A 197 -2.25 -20.81 -1.67
C GLU A 197 -1.38 -20.42 -0.47
N ALA A 198 -1.20 -21.37 0.44
CA ALA A 198 -0.34 -21.17 1.61
C ALA A 198 1.12 -20.97 1.20
N TYR A 199 1.86 -20.14 1.95
CA TYR A 199 3.28 -19.90 1.74
C TYR A 199 3.97 -19.46 3.02
N THR A 200 5.28 -19.52 3.03
CA THR A 200 6.12 -19.06 4.14
C THR A 200 7.01 -17.91 3.69
N VAL A 201 7.14 -16.90 4.55
CA VAL A 201 8.11 -15.81 4.42
C VAL A 201 9.28 -16.08 5.35
N TYR A 202 10.47 -16.07 4.80
CA TYR A 202 11.73 -16.15 5.52
C TYR A 202 12.39 -14.78 5.51
N SER A 203 12.36 -14.10 6.64
CA SER A 203 12.89 -12.75 6.75
C SER A 203 14.40 -12.77 6.95
N GLY A 204 15.11 -11.84 6.33
CA GLY A 204 16.56 -11.72 6.44
C GLY A 204 17.10 -11.47 7.85
N ASN A 205 16.22 -11.27 8.84
CA ASN A 205 16.55 -11.19 10.26
C ASN A 205 16.35 -12.52 11.02
N GLY A 206 16.14 -13.64 10.32
CA GLY A 206 15.92 -14.96 10.89
C GLY A 206 14.47 -15.28 11.29
N ALA A 207 13.54 -14.34 11.19
CA ALA A 207 12.13 -14.61 11.45
C ALA A 207 11.48 -15.38 10.31
N THR A 208 10.59 -16.32 10.67
CA THR A 208 9.79 -17.08 9.72
C THR A 208 8.31 -16.87 10.02
N GLU A 209 7.51 -16.59 8.99
CA GLU A 209 6.07 -16.37 9.12
C GLU A 209 5.31 -17.21 8.09
N TYR A 210 4.37 -18.02 8.57
CA TYR A 210 3.50 -18.84 7.73
C TYR A 210 2.18 -18.15 7.46
N PHE A 211 1.79 -18.11 6.20
CA PHE A 211 0.52 -17.57 5.72
C PHE A 211 -0.34 -18.71 5.17
N PRO A 212 -1.48 -19.02 5.78
CA PRO A 212 -2.37 -20.07 5.30
C PRO A 212 -3.02 -19.70 3.97
N LYS A 213 -3.60 -20.70 3.29
CA LYS A 213 -4.46 -20.49 2.13
C LYS A 213 -5.61 -19.54 2.48
N GLN A 214 -5.89 -18.58 1.61
CA GLN A 214 -6.92 -17.57 1.82
C GLN A 214 -7.61 -17.17 0.54
N SER A 215 -8.93 -16.88 0.65
CA SER A 215 -9.67 -16.12 -0.34
C SER A 215 -9.41 -14.63 -0.13
N ARG A 216 -9.02 -13.94 -1.19
CA ARG A 216 -8.65 -12.52 -1.15
C ARG A 216 -9.30 -11.75 -2.28
N TRP A 217 -9.30 -10.43 -2.16
CA TRP A 217 -9.62 -9.55 -3.26
C TRP A 217 -8.63 -8.39 -3.32
N ALA A 218 -8.39 -7.91 -4.53
CA ALA A 218 -7.61 -6.70 -4.77
C ALA A 218 -8.47 -5.68 -5.53
N GLY A 219 -8.44 -4.44 -5.10
CA GLY A 219 -8.93 -3.29 -5.85
C GLY A 219 -7.75 -2.58 -6.48
N VAL A 220 -7.73 -2.47 -7.80
CA VAL A 220 -6.62 -1.89 -8.57
C VAL A 220 -7.14 -0.72 -9.39
N LYS A 221 -6.66 0.48 -9.09
CA LYS A 221 -6.93 1.69 -9.87
C LYS A 221 -5.90 1.82 -10.97
N LEU A 222 -6.36 1.99 -12.18
CA LEU A 222 -5.56 1.96 -13.39
C LEU A 222 -5.75 3.23 -14.23
N GLU A 223 -4.72 3.59 -14.96
CA GLU A 223 -4.72 4.68 -15.94
C GLU A 223 -4.06 4.19 -17.22
N TYR A 224 -4.68 4.46 -18.38
CA TYR A 224 -4.07 4.20 -19.66
C TYR A 224 -3.24 5.40 -20.09
N ASN A 225 -1.92 5.21 -20.25
CA ASN A 225 -0.97 6.30 -20.52
C ASN A 225 -0.78 6.60 -22.04
N GLY A 226 -1.65 6.05 -22.89
CA GLY A 226 -1.54 6.15 -24.35
C GLY A 226 -0.77 4.99 -24.99
N THR A 227 -0.07 4.17 -24.19
CA THR A 227 0.71 3.02 -24.68
C THR A 227 0.30 1.73 -23.98
N GLN A 228 0.09 1.80 -22.66
CA GLN A 228 -0.29 0.66 -21.82
C GLN A 228 -1.04 1.11 -20.56
N TRP A 229 -1.69 0.16 -19.90
CA TRP A 229 -2.26 0.36 -18.59
C TRP A 229 -1.17 0.43 -17.52
N ILE A 230 -1.31 1.39 -16.58
CA ILE A 230 -0.42 1.62 -15.45
C ILE A 230 -1.22 1.57 -14.16
N VAL A 231 -0.69 0.91 -13.14
CA VAL A 231 -1.28 0.85 -11.80
C VAL A 231 -0.93 2.12 -11.02
N LYS A 232 -1.95 2.82 -10.54
CA LYS A 232 -1.82 4.07 -9.76
C LYS A 232 -1.99 3.82 -8.27
N GLU A 233 -2.97 3.03 -7.89
CA GLU A 233 -3.27 2.66 -6.51
C GLU A 233 -3.75 1.21 -6.47
N ALA A 234 -3.42 0.50 -5.41
CA ALA A 234 -3.91 -0.85 -5.21
C ALA A 234 -4.06 -1.18 -3.73
N VAL A 235 -5.11 -1.92 -3.42
CA VAL A 235 -5.40 -2.46 -2.10
C VAL A 235 -5.60 -3.97 -2.22
N ASN A 236 -5.18 -4.72 -1.19
CA ASN A 236 -5.28 -6.17 -1.16
C ASN A 236 -5.78 -6.59 0.23
N HIS A 237 -6.97 -7.19 0.29
CA HIS A 237 -7.65 -7.53 1.52
C HIS A 237 -8.02 -9.01 1.59
N GLU A 238 -8.18 -9.50 2.81
CA GLU A 238 -8.85 -10.78 3.09
C GLU A 238 -10.36 -10.65 2.87
N ARG A 239 -11.01 -11.73 2.50
CA ARG A 239 -12.46 -11.86 2.45
C ARG A 239 -13.00 -12.39 3.76
#